data_32b3b565ad4f2d0193be36f99ddfb352
#
_entry.id   32b3b565ad4f2d0193be36f99ddfb352
#
_cell.length_a   1.000
_cell.length_b   1.000
_cell.length_c   1.000
_cell.angle_alpha   90.00
_cell.angle_beta   90.00
_cell.angle_gamma   90.00
#
_symmetry.space_group_name_H-M   'P 1'
#
loop_
_entity.id
_entity.type
_entity.pdbx_description
1 polymer ?
#
loop_
_entity_poly.entity_id
_entity_poly.type
_entity_poly.pdbx_seq_one_letter_code
_entity_poly.pdbx_strand_id
1 'polypeptide(L)'
;MDIRWGYNNIRIKEGDEWKAAFTTPFGLYEPLVMFFGQCNSLPTFQVFMDSTFGDMITEGWLVIYMDDVLVFAETLEECQERTKWVLDRMKEEDLHLKLTKCAFNQTEVEYLGLVVRNGEVLMDPTKLKVVEQWEPPKSVKVVRSFIGFCNFYRKFIPHFSAIAQPLIDLTKKGVPFNWRKGQDEAFIKLKEAFLSAPVIKMPDTTKLFFVMTDASLTASGGVLMQKDSNGDLHPCTYHSATFAPTERNYDIYDRELLAVIQALKEWRHYLTGTEHPVTVIMDHKNLGYFKQPQNLSCRQARWWLFLQEYDIQWGVERGINMGPTDALSRKDDIETSDDNREITLLKGKDQYFHIQAINIALAKKISSSTAEDPVISKALAAMYSDNKEPWIPHTTAADWEFIDNSLYFKHRLYIPEPARHDLVKSLHDSPTGGHKGFF
;
A
#
# COMPACT_ATOMS: atom_id res chain seq x y z
N MET A 1 13.51 1.48 21.82
CA MET A 1 13.29 1.76 23.27
C MET A 1 11.94 1.18 23.65
N ASP A 2 11.76 0.66 24.87
CA ASP A 2 10.53 -0.02 25.37
C ASP A 2 9.98 0.77 26.55
N ILE A 3 8.71 1.19 26.49
CA ILE A 3 8.06 2.00 27.54
C ILE A 3 7.58 1.09 28.65
N ARG A 4 7.93 1.44 29.88
CA ARG A 4 7.52 0.69 31.05
C ARG A 4 6.09 1.03 31.44
N TRP A 5 5.21 0.00 31.49
CA TRP A 5 3.81 0.14 31.94
C TRP A 5 3.01 1.20 31.17
N GLY A 6 3.20 1.28 29.86
CA GLY A 6 2.63 2.32 29.00
C GLY A 6 1.15 2.61 29.26
N TYR A 7 0.31 1.58 29.31
CA TYR A 7 -1.13 1.78 29.54
C TYR A 7 -1.47 2.36 30.93
N ASN A 8 -0.68 2.02 31.94
CA ASN A 8 -0.92 2.53 33.31
C ASN A 8 -0.60 4.02 33.47
N ASN A 9 0.04 4.63 32.48
CA ASN A 9 0.31 6.08 32.47
C ASN A 9 -0.91 6.89 32.01
N ILE A 10 -1.94 6.25 31.47
CA ILE A 10 -3.13 6.94 30.98
C ILE A 10 -4.28 6.80 31.96
N ARG A 11 -4.77 7.94 32.45
CA ARG A 11 -5.92 8.04 33.34
C ARG A 11 -7.21 7.68 32.60
N ILE A 12 -8.06 6.85 33.20
CA ILE A 12 -9.44 6.67 32.75
C ILE A 12 -10.18 7.99 33.01
N LYS A 13 -11.04 8.38 32.06
CA LYS A 13 -11.83 9.61 32.18
C LYS A 13 -12.63 9.58 33.48
N GLU A 14 -12.58 10.68 34.23
CA GLU A 14 -13.32 10.83 35.48
C GLU A 14 -14.82 10.60 35.26
N GLY A 15 -15.40 9.76 36.09
CA GLY A 15 -16.80 9.32 36.00
C GLY A 15 -17.03 8.11 35.09
N ASP A 16 -16.00 7.60 34.42
CA ASP A 16 -16.07 6.41 33.54
C ASP A 16 -15.39 5.18 34.16
N GLU A 17 -14.77 5.28 35.37
CA GLU A 17 -14.00 4.22 36.03
C GLU A 17 -14.84 2.96 36.28
N TRP A 18 -16.10 3.14 36.57
CA TRP A 18 -17.06 2.03 36.82
C TRP A 18 -17.21 1.09 35.61
N LYS A 19 -16.95 1.56 34.37
CA LYS A 19 -17.02 0.74 33.17
C LYS A 19 -15.95 -0.34 33.13
N ALA A 20 -14.87 -0.15 33.88
CA ALA A 20 -13.73 -1.06 33.96
C ALA A 20 -13.68 -1.77 35.36
N ALA A 21 -14.72 -1.64 36.16
CA ALA A 21 -14.81 -2.23 37.51
C ALA A 21 -14.62 -3.75 37.44
N PHE A 22 -13.92 -4.30 38.43
CA PHE A 22 -13.69 -5.73 38.60
C PHE A 22 -13.88 -6.19 40.04
N THR A 23 -14.36 -7.43 40.19
CA THR A 23 -14.61 -8.02 41.49
C THR A 23 -13.44 -8.86 41.96
N THR A 24 -13.07 -8.71 43.23
CA THR A 24 -12.06 -9.52 43.91
C THR A 24 -12.66 -10.19 45.15
N PRO A 25 -11.97 -11.14 45.79
CA PRO A 25 -12.39 -11.66 47.08
C PRO A 25 -12.55 -10.61 48.19
N PHE A 26 -11.95 -9.42 47.99
CA PHE A 26 -11.96 -8.32 48.95
C PHE A 26 -12.98 -7.22 48.63
N GLY A 27 -13.71 -7.34 47.51
CA GLY A 27 -14.72 -6.38 47.07
C GLY A 27 -14.63 -5.98 45.63
N LEU A 28 -15.46 -4.99 45.25
CA LEU A 28 -15.47 -4.37 43.94
C LEU A 28 -14.46 -3.20 43.89
N TYR A 29 -13.67 -3.16 42.84
CA TYR A 29 -12.68 -2.13 42.63
C TYR A 29 -12.86 -1.48 41.27
N GLU A 30 -12.58 -0.20 41.16
CA GLU A 30 -12.59 0.59 39.96
C GLU A 30 -11.17 1.07 39.68
N PRO A 31 -10.59 0.72 38.50
CA PRO A 31 -9.25 1.17 38.17
C PRO A 31 -9.28 2.64 37.78
N LEU A 32 -8.28 3.41 38.22
CA LEU A 32 -8.14 4.82 37.86
C LEU A 32 -7.36 5.02 36.56
N VAL A 33 -6.62 4.01 36.11
CA VAL A 33 -5.76 4.04 34.94
C VAL A 33 -6.08 2.87 34.02
N MET A 34 -5.72 3.00 32.74
CA MET A 34 -5.88 1.91 31.79
C MET A 34 -4.99 0.73 32.15
N PHE A 35 -5.40 -0.47 31.77
CA PHE A 35 -4.66 -1.71 31.99
C PHE A 35 -4.86 -2.69 30.82
N PHE A 36 -4.04 -3.75 30.80
CA PHE A 36 -4.12 -4.79 29.78
C PHE A 36 -5.48 -5.52 29.82
N GLY A 37 -6.05 -5.74 28.63
CA GLY A 37 -7.30 -6.48 28.45
C GLY A 37 -8.53 -5.61 28.22
N GLN A 38 -8.45 -4.30 28.38
CA GLN A 38 -9.50 -3.39 27.92
C GLN A 38 -9.51 -3.32 26.41
N CYS A 39 -10.68 -3.29 25.79
CA CYS A 39 -10.86 -3.35 24.33
C CYS A 39 -10.17 -2.19 23.58
N ASN A 40 -10.18 -0.99 24.16
CA ASN A 40 -9.69 0.24 23.56
C ASN A 40 -8.34 0.74 24.14
N SER A 41 -7.68 -0.01 25.00
CA SER A 41 -6.39 0.42 25.59
C SER A 41 -5.32 0.61 24.53
N LEU A 42 -5.20 -0.34 23.59
CA LEU A 42 -4.22 -0.28 22.49
C LEU A 42 -4.37 0.99 21.63
N PRO A 43 -5.54 1.25 21.00
CA PRO A 43 -5.69 2.45 20.16
C PRO A 43 -5.60 3.74 20.98
N THR A 44 -6.08 3.77 22.22
CA THR A 44 -5.98 4.99 23.05
C THR A 44 -4.54 5.32 23.40
N PHE A 45 -3.72 4.30 23.70
CA PHE A 45 -2.30 4.50 23.97
C PHE A 45 -1.55 4.96 22.71
N GLN A 46 -1.84 4.37 21.54
CA GLN A 46 -1.24 4.81 20.29
C GLN A 46 -1.59 6.28 19.99
N VAL A 47 -2.85 6.68 20.13
CA VAL A 47 -3.26 8.09 19.94
C VAL A 47 -2.55 9.03 20.92
N PHE A 48 -2.34 8.61 22.17
CA PHE A 48 -1.57 9.38 23.14
C PHE A 48 -0.11 9.55 22.67
N MET A 49 0.54 8.47 22.25
CA MET A 49 1.91 8.51 21.75
C MET A 49 2.03 9.37 20.47
N ASP A 50 1.09 9.21 19.53
CA ASP A 50 1.06 10.00 18.30
C ASP A 50 0.84 11.49 18.57
N SER A 51 0.06 11.85 19.60
CA SER A 51 -0.14 13.25 19.98
C SER A 51 1.06 13.84 20.72
N THR A 52 1.73 13.06 21.55
CA THR A 52 2.89 13.47 22.34
C THR A 52 4.14 13.69 21.47
N PHE A 53 4.34 12.84 20.45
CA PHE A 53 5.53 12.86 19.60
C PHE A 53 5.23 13.22 18.14
N GLY A 54 4.07 13.82 17.87
CA GLY A 54 3.57 14.04 16.50
C GLY A 54 4.48 14.92 15.63
N ASP A 55 5.19 15.89 16.23
CA ASP A 55 6.21 16.71 15.58
C ASP A 55 7.37 15.83 15.04
N MET A 56 7.94 15.00 15.90
CA MET A 56 9.09 14.13 15.60
C MET A 56 8.71 13.02 14.59
N ILE A 57 7.48 12.50 14.69
CA ILE A 57 6.94 11.51 13.73
C ILE A 57 6.74 12.17 12.35
N THR A 58 6.24 13.40 12.33
CA THR A 58 6.01 14.16 11.08
C THR A 58 7.31 14.53 10.39
N GLU A 59 8.37 14.82 11.14
CA GLU A 59 9.72 15.04 10.61
C GLU A 59 10.34 13.75 10.04
N GLY A 60 9.77 12.58 10.31
CA GLY A 60 10.09 11.32 9.65
C GLY A 60 11.30 10.57 10.20
N TRP A 61 11.79 10.90 11.40
CA TRP A 61 12.94 10.23 12.05
C TRP A 61 12.59 9.44 13.32
N LEU A 62 11.33 9.46 13.71
CA LEU A 62 10.78 8.72 14.84
C LEU A 62 9.63 7.84 14.37
N VAL A 63 9.64 6.58 14.76
CA VAL A 63 8.54 5.64 14.56
C VAL A 63 8.13 5.06 15.90
N ILE A 64 6.84 5.08 16.18
CA ILE A 64 6.27 4.54 17.41
C ILE A 64 5.18 3.54 17.06
N TYR A 65 5.28 2.37 17.66
CA TYR A 65 4.23 1.37 17.61
C TYR A 65 3.96 0.86 19.02
N MET A 66 2.88 1.33 19.61
CA MET A 66 2.53 1.07 21.00
C MET A 66 3.65 1.51 21.96
N ASP A 67 4.21 0.56 22.71
CA ASP A 67 5.31 0.75 23.67
C ASP A 67 6.72 0.67 23.03
N ASP A 68 6.80 0.30 21.76
CA ASP A 68 8.05 0.21 21.02
C ASP A 68 8.36 1.51 20.28
N VAL A 69 9.44 2.18 20.65
CA VAL A 69 9.90 3.45 20.08
C VAL A 69 11.22 3.25 19.33
N LEU A 70 11.27 3.60 18.05
CA LEU A 70 12.44 3.54 17.18
C LEU A 70 12.86 4.94 16.74
N VAL A 71 14.08 5.34 17.08
CA VAL A 71 14.74 6.57 16.61
C VAL A 71 15.78 6.18 15.58
N PHE A 72 15.87 6.91 14.47
CA PHE A 72 16.88 6.67 13.46
C PHE A 72 17.44 7.97 12.87
N ALA A 73 18.67 7.90 12.38
CA ALA A 73 19.41 9.01 11.81
C ALA A 73 20.50 8.48 10.87
N GLU A 74 21.08 9.35 10.06
CA GLU A 74 22.20 9.00 9.18
C GLU A 74 23.53 8.94 9.91
N THR A 75 23.71 9.76 10.96
CA THR A 75 24.94 9.83 11.76
C THR A 75 24.68 9.46 13.21
N LEU A 76 25.75 9.07 13.93
CA LEU A 76 25.68 8.74 15.35
C LEU A 76 25.35 9.95 16.20
N GLU A 77 25.94 11.08 15.87
CA GLU A 77 25.75 12.36 16.59
C GLU A 77 24.29 12.80 16.51
N GLU A 78 23.73 12.76 15.32
CA GLU A 78 22.32 13.08 15.06
C GLU A 78 21.38 12.09 15.79
N CYS A 79 21.71 10.80 15.77
CA CYS A 79 20.95 9.79 16.50
C CYS A 79 20.94 10.06 18.01
N GLN A 80 22.06 10.47 18.58
CA GLN A 80 22.17 10.83 19.99
C GLN A 80 21.37 12.09 20.34
N GLU A 81 21.40 13.09 19.48
CA GLU A 81 20.64 14.34 19.67
C GLU A 81 19.14 14.07 19.61
N ARG A 82 18.66 13.36 18.57
CA ARG A 82 17.26 12.94 18.43
C ARG A 82 16.80 12.07 19.60
N THR A 83 17.66 11.14 20.03
CA THR A 83 17.38 10.31 21.21
C THR A 83 17.21 11.17 22.47
N LYS A 84 18.04 12.19 22.64
CA LYS A 84 17.90 13.10 23.78
C LYS A 84 16.57 13.86 23.73
N TRP A 85 16.16 14.38 22.59
CA TRP A 85 14.86 15.07 22.45
C TRP A 85 13.69 14.15 22.82
N VAL A 86 13.72 12.88 22.38
CA VAL A 86 12.71 11.89 22.74
C VAL A 86 12.72 11.64 24.27
N LEU A 87 13.89 11.49 24.89
CA LEU A 87 14.00 11.26 26.33
C LEU A 87 13.54 12.48 27.15
N ASP A 88 13.84 13.68 26.71
CA ASP A 88 13.39 14.92 27.35
C ASP A 88 11.85 15.02 27.29
N ARG A 89 11.23 14.74 26.12
CA ARG A 89 9.77 14.68 25.97
C ARG A 89 9.13 13.57 26.83
N MET A 90 9.73 12.39 26.89
CA MET A 90 9.28 11.31 27.77
C MET A 90 9.30 11.72 29.24
N LYS A 91 10.31 12.50 29.64
CA LYS A 91 10.42 13.01 31.02
C LYS A 91 9.34 14.06 31.33
N GLU A 92 9.01 14.92 30.38
CA GLU A 92 7.93 15.91 30.51
C GLU A 92 6.56 15.25 30.69
N GLU A 93 6.32 14.14 30.01
CA GLU A 93 5.05 13.37 30.03
C GLU A 93 5.06 12.21 31.06
N ASP A 94 6.04 12.16 31.95
CA ASP A 94 6.22 11.13 32.99
C ASP A 94 6.25 9.69 32.44
N LEU A 95 6.75 9.54 31.21
CA LEU A 95 6.91 8.22 30.56
C LEU A 95 8.26 7.61 30.94
N HIS A 96 8.23 6.40 31.46
CA HIS A 96 9.42 5.70 31.93
C HIS A 96 9.83 4.58 30.98
N LEU A 97 11.13 4.39 30.81
CA LEU A 97 11.70 3.33 29.98
C LEU A 97 12.09 2.09 30.79
N LYS A 98 11.97 0.95 30.17
CA LYS A 98 12.53 -0.30 30.66
C LYS A 98 13.95 -0.50 30.11
N LEU A 99 14.95 0.07 30.77
CA LEU A 99 16.33 0.14 30.28
C LEU A 99 16.92 -1.22 29.87
N THR A 100 16.51 -2.32 30.51
CA THR A 100 16.98 -3.67 30.17
C THR A 100 16.49 -4.16 28.79
N LYS A 101 15.50 -3.49 28.20
CA LYS A 101 14.98 -3.78 26.85
C LYS A 101 15.31 -2.67 25.86
N CYS A 102 15.98 -1.62 26.27
CA CYS A 102 16.38 -0.54 25.39
C CYS A 102 17.74 -0.84 24.79
N ALA A 103 17.88 -0.60 23.49
CA ALA A 103 19.15 -0.61 22.76
C ALA A 103 19.41 0.80 22.24
N PHE A 104 20.59 1.36 22.53
CA PHE A 104 21.00 2.70 22.12
C PHE A 104 22.24 2.61 21.24
N ASN A 105 22.37 3.54 20.29
CA ASN A 105 23.55 3.69 19.43
C ASN A 105 23.88 2.40 18.66
N GLN A 106 22.87 1.72 18.17
CA GLN A 106 23.03 0.47 17.40
C GLN A 106 22.94 0.76 15.91
N THR A 107 23.76 0.11 15.10
CA THR A 107 23.67 0.12 13.64
C THR A 107 22.68 -0.92 13.11
N GLU A 108 22.26 -1.84 13.95
CA GLU A 108 21.28 -2.88 13.69
C GLU A 108 20.41 -3.08 14.93
N VAL A 109 19.10 -3.13 14.76
CA VAL A 109 18.14 -3.29 15.86
C VAL A 109 16.99 -4.22 15.47
N GLU A 110 16.57 -5.05 16.41
CA GLU A 110 15.31 -5.78 16.29
C GLU A 110 14.14 -4.84 16.62
N TYR A 111 13.19 -4.71 15.68
CA TYR A 111 12.01 -3.90 15.82
C TYR A 111 10.79 -4.62 15.22
N LEU A 112 9.75 -4.83 16.02
CA LEU A 112 8.52 -5.53 15.63
C LEU A 112 8.76 -6.90 14.97
N GLY A 113 9.75 -7.67 15.44
CA GLY A 113 10.08 -8.99 14.91
C GLY A 113 10.81 -8.97 13.56
N LEU A 114 11.35 -7.84 13.18
CA LEU A 114 12.20 -7.62 12.03
C LEU A 114 13.55 -7.07 12.48
N VAL A 115 14.58 -7.28 11.69
CA VAL A 115 15.89 -6.66 11.89
C VAL A 115 16.01 -5.50 10.91
N VAL A 116 16.26 -4.30 11.45
CA VAL A 116 16.44 -3.05 10.69
C VAL A 116 17.90 -2.63 10.78
N ARG A 117 18.56 -2.40 9.63
CA ARG A 117 19.93 -1.90 9.54
C ARG A 117 20.16 -1.13 8.24
N ASN A 118 20.84 0.02 8.30
CA ASN A 118 21.28 0.75 7.11
C ASN A 118 20.21 0.94 6.00
N GLY A 119 18.95 1.22 6.39
CA GLY A 119 17.84 1.33 5.43
C GLY A 119 17.37 0.00 4.83
N GLU A 120 17.83 -1.12 5.37
CA GLU A 120 17.43 -2.47 4.99
C GLU A 120 16.57 -3.10 6.08
N VAL A 121 15.67 -3.99 5.66
CA VAL A 121 14.82 -4.77 6.56
C VAL A 121 15.03 -6.25 6.25
N LEU A 122 15.30 -7.01 7.31
CA LEU A 122 15.54 -8.46 7.24
C LEU A 122 14.58 -9.19 8.17
N MET A 123 14.37 -10.46 7.88
CA MET A 123 13.72 -11.34 8.85
C MET A 123 14.65 -11.63 10.03
N ASP A 124 14.08 -11.74 11.23
CA ASP A 124 14.81 -12.12 12.43
C ASP A 124 15.42 -13.53 12.26
N PRO A 125 16.76 -13.68 12.38
CA PRO A 125 17.43 -14.98 12.27
C PRO A 125 16.90 -16.03 13.24
N THR A 126 16.40 -15.63 14.42
CA THR A 126 15.82 -16.57 15.39
C THR A 126 14.51 -17.16 14.87
N LYS A 127 13.73 -16.36 14.16
CA LYS A 127 12.48 -16.78 13.52
C LYS A 127 12.74 -17.69 12.31
N LEU A 128 13.80 -17.41 11.54
CA LEU A 128 14.22 -18.29 10.44
C LEU A 128 14.57 -19.69 10.95
N LYS A 129 15.31 -19.81 12.05
CA LYS A 129 15.61 -21.10 12.69
C LYS A 129 14.34 -21.84 13.14
N VAL A 130 13.34 -21.13 13.64
CA VAL A 130 12.05 -21.75 14.01
C VAL A 130 11.37 -22.33 12.77
N VAL A 131 11.36 -21.63 11.64
CA VAL A 131 10.80 -22.16 10.39
C VAL A 131 11.59 -23.37 9.89
N GLU A 132 12.91 -23.29 9.92
CA GLU A 132 13.77 -24.40 9.50
C GLU A 132 13.49 -25.69 10.28
N GLN A 133 13.28 -25.57 11.60
CA GLN A 133 13.03 -26.71 12.49
C GLN A 133 11.55 -27.12 12.56
N TRP A 134 10.64 -26.41 11.87
CA TRP A 134 9.21 -26.72 11.93
C TRP A 134 8.91 -28.06 11.28
N GLU A 135 8.31 -28.96 12.06
CA GLU A 135 7.90 -30.28 11.55
C GLU A 135 6.64 -30.18 10.69
N PRO A 136 6.42 -31.13 9.74
CA PRO A 136 5.20 -31.20 8.97
C PRO A 136 3.95 -31.22 9.88
N PRO A 137 2.96 -30.35 9.61
CA PRO A 137 1.77 -30.23 10.43
C PRO A 137 0.96 -31.53 10.49
N LYS A 138 0.56 -31.95 11.70
CA LYS A 138 -0.26 -33.15 11.94
C LYS A 138 -1.74 -32.84 12.22
N SER A 139 -2.16 -31.57 12.15
CA SER A 139 -3.53 -31.14 12.36
C SER A 139 -3.82 -29.78 11.75
N VAL A 140 -5.10 -29.48 11.48
CA VAL A 140 -5.56 -28.16 10.98
C VAL A 140 -5.10 -27.01 11.90
N LYS A 141 -5.05 -27.24 13.23
CA LYS A 141 -4.58 -26.23 14.19
C LYS A 141 -3.12 -25.88 13.94
N VAL A 142 -2.27 -26.85 13.73
CA VAL A 142 -0.83 -26.65 13.47
C VAL A 142 -0.63 -25.99 12.09
N VAL A 143 -1.41 -26.39 11.06
CA VAL A 143 -1.41 -25.71 9.75
C VAL A 143 -1.72 -24.24 9.91
N ARG A 144 -2.78 -23.88 10.64
CA ARG A 144 -3.14 -22.48 10.88
C ARG A 144 -2.04 -21.72 11.63
N SER A 145 -1.40 -22.34 12.61
CA SER A 145 -0.27 -21.73 13.33
C SER A 145 0.91 -21.46 12.40
N PHE A 146 1.26 -22.42 11.54
CA PHE A 146 2.34 -22.28 10.56
C PHE A 146 2.01 -21.18 9.54
N ILE A 147 0.82 -21.21 8.91
CA ILE A 147 0.41 -20.19 7.95
C ILE A 147 0.34 -18.79 8.62
N GLY A 148 -0.19 -18.70 9.84
CA GLY A 148 -0.25 -17.44 10.60
C GLY A 148 1.13 -16.85 10.84
N PHE A 149 2.09 -17.68 11.21
CA PHE A 149 3.50 -17.27 11.33
C PHE A 149 4.06 -16.81 9.98
N CYS A 150 3.91 -17.62 8.94
CA CYS A 150 4.39 -17.29 7.60
C CYS A 150 3.74 -16.03 7.03
N ASN A 151 2.46 -15.80 7.29
CA ASN A 151 1.73 -14.63 6.79
C ASN A 151 2.28 -13.30 7.31
N PHE A 152 2.88 -13.28 8.50
CA PHE A 152 3.54 -12.08 9.03
C PHE A 152 4.71 -11.62 8.12
N TYR A 153 5.45 -12.58 7.58
CA TYR A 153 6.62 -12.33 6.72
C TYR A 153 6.31 -12.40 5.22
N ARG A 154 5.05 -12.49 4.82
CA ARG A 154 4.65 -12.66 3.41
C ARG A 154 5.20 -11.59 2.47
N LYS A 155 5.46 -10.38 2.99
CA LYS A 155 6.03 -9.26 2.25
C LYS A 155 7.49 -9.45 1.82
N PHE A 156 8.15 -10.48 2.32
CA PHE A 156 9.50 -10.89 1.90
C PHE A 156 9.48 -12.00 0.86
N ILE A 157 8.32 -12.62 0.60
CA ILE A 157 8.22 -13.86 -0.17
C ILE A 157 7.42 -13.61 -1.45
N PRO A 158 8.06 -13.74 -2.62
CA PRO A 158 7.35 -13.69 -3.89
C PRO A 158 6.33 -14.83 -3.96
N HIS A 159 5.19 -14.57 -4.59
CA HIS A 159 4.12 -15.56 -4.85
C HIS A 159 3.63 -16.34 -3.61
N PHE A 160 3.74 -15.76 -2.41
CA PHE A 160 3.35 -16.38 -1.15
C PHE A 160 1.96 -17.06 -1.22
N SER A 161 0.97 -16.37 -1.76
CA SER A 161 -0.41 -16.87 -1.81
C SER A 161 -0.55 -18.12 -2.68
N ALA A 162 0.16 -18.20 -3.80
CA ALA A 162 0.15 -19.36 -4.68
C ALA A 162 0.83 -20.58 -4.01
N ILE A 163 1.98 -20.34 -3.35
CA ILE A 163 2.72 -21.40 -2.63
C ILE A 163 1.90 -21.93 -1.45
N ALA A 164 1.27 -21.04 -0.67
CA ALA A 164 0.55 -21.40 0.54
C ALA A 164 -0.86 -22.00 0.27
N GLN A 165 -1.39 -21.89 -0.96
CA GLN A 165 -2.77 -22.27 -1.29
C GLN A 165 -3.15 -23.71 -0.88
N PRO A 166 -2.34 -24.75 -1.16
CA PRO A 166 -2.68 -26.13 -0.75
C PRO A 166 -2.80 -26.29 0.77
N LEU A 167 -2.03 -25.53 1.56
CA LEU A 167 -2.13 -25.52 3.02
C LEU A 167 -3.35 -24.76 3.51
N ILE A 168 -3.66 -23.62 2.88
CA ILE A 168 -4.84 -22.79 3.19
C ILE A 168 -6.11 -23.60 2.93
N ASP A 169 -6.17 -24.41 1.86
CA ASP A 169 -7.32 -25.23 1.52
C ASP A 169 -7.66 -26.24 2.63
N LEU A 170 -6.66 -26.79 3.34
CA LEU A 170 -6.89 -27.66 4.49
C LEU A 170 -7.52 -26.95 5.69
N THR A 171 -7.45 -25.61 5.75
CA THR A 171 -8.00 -24.86 6.87
C THR A 171 -9.46 -24.44 6.68
N LYS A 172 -10.03 -24.68 5.49
CA LYS A 172 -11.42 -24.32 5.16
C LYS A 172 -12.42 -25.14 5.99
N LYS A 173 -13.56 -24.51 6.30
CA LYS A 173 -14.65 -25.17 7.05
C LYS A 173 -15.17 -26.39 6.29
N GLY A 174 -15.28 -27.51 6.98
CA GLY A 174 -15.82 -28.76 6.41
C GLY A 174 -14.82 -29.60 5.59
N VAL A 175 -13.59 -29.14 5.43
CA VAL A 175 -12.54 -29.93 4.75
C VAL A 175 -11.88 -30.86 5.76
N PRO A 176 -11.89 -32.20 5.55
CA PRO A 176 -11.19 -33.12 6.43
C PRO A 176 -9.67 -32.94 6.29
N PHE A 177 -8.96 -33.08 7.42
CA PHE A 177 -7.50 -33.01 7.41
C PHE A 177 -6.92 -34.22 6.68
N ASN A 178 -6.36 -33.99 5.52
CA ASN A 178 -5.70 -35.02 4.71
C ASN A 178 -4.40 -34.45 4.13
N TRP A 179 -3.29 -34.81 4.76
CA TRP A 179 -1.96 -34.35 4.34
C TRP A 179 -1.48 -35.26 3.20
N ARG A 180 -1.31 -34.67 2.02
CA ARG A 180 -0.91 -35.35 0.78
C ARG A 180 0.35 -34.70 0.22
N LYS A 181 0.88 -35.26 -0.86
CA LYS A 181 2.07 -34.80 -1.57
C LYS A 181 2.01 -33.30 -1.89
N GLY A 182 0.87 -32.76 -2.37
CA GLY A 182 0.73 -31.33 -2.68
C GLY A 182 0.86 -30.42 -1.46
N GLN A 183 0.39 -30.85 -0.28
CA GLN A 183 0.58 -30.11 0.96
C GLN A 183 2.04 -30.17 1.44
N ASP A 184 2.67 -31.33 1.28
CA ASP A 184 4.07 -31.52 1.65
C ASP A 184 4.99 -30.67 0.78
N GLU A 185 4.77 -30.66 -0.54
CA GLU A 185 5.49 -29.79 -1.48
C GLU A 185 5.29 -28.30 -1.17
N ALA A 186 4.06 -27.87 -0.87
CA ALA A 186 3.77 -26.49 -0.50
C ALA A 186 4.46 -26.09 0.82
N PHE A 187 4.50 -27.00 1.80
CA PHE A 187 5.19 -26.79 3.06
C PHE A 187 6.68 -26.62 2.87
N ILE A 188 7.33 -27.52 2.09
CA ILE A 188 8.75 -27.48 1.79
C ILE A 188 9.09 -26.20 1.01
N LYS A 189 8.36 -25.90 -0.08
CA LYS A 189 8.57 -24.70 -0.89
C LYS A 189 8.44 -23.42 -0.06
N LEU A 190 7.48 -23.38 0.87
CA LEU A 190 7.32 -22.21 1.73
C LEU A 190 8.50 -22.06 2.69
N LYS A 191 9.01 -23.14 3.28
CA LYS A 191 10.24 -23.13 4.11
C LYS A 191 11.46 -22.66 3.31
N GLU A 192 11.66 -23.18 2.11
CA GLU A 192 12.75 -22.78 1.22
C GLU A 192 12.66 -21.29 0.86
N ALA A 193 11.46 -20.79 0.53
CA ALA A 193 11.24 -19.38 0.24
C ALA A 193 11.55 -18.46 1.44
N PHE A 194 11.30 -18.94 2.67
CA PHE A 194 11.71 -18.24 3.88
C PHE A 194 13.22 -18.18 4.07
N LEU A 195 13.90 -19.30 3.88
CA LEU A 195 15.35 -19.39 4.10
C LEU A 195 16.15 -18.66 3.02
N SER A 196 15.58 -18.53 1.82
CA SER A 196 16.17 -17.81 0.69
C SER A 196 15.62 -16.38 0.51
N ALA A 197 14.81 -15.89 1.45
CA ALA A 197 14.17 -14.58 1.32
C ALA A 197 15.20 -13.46 1.16
N PRO A 198 14.99 -12.56 0.20
CA PRO A 198 15.91 -11.47 -0.04
C PRO A 198 15.87 -10.45 1.10
N VAL A 199 16.97 -9.73 1.24
CA VAL A 199 16.99 -8.47 2.00
C VAL A 199 16.12 -7.47 1.24
N ILE A 200 15.18 -6.83 1.92
CA ILE A 200 14.36 -5.77 1.33
C ILE A 200 14.84 -4.41 1.81
N LYS A 201 14.75 -3.41 0.94
CA LYS A 201 15.07 -2.02 1.29
C LYS A 201 13.84 -1.31 1.83
N MET A 202 14.04 -0.40 2.77
CA MET A 202 12.96 0.50 3.20
C MET A 202 12.54 1.39 2.04
N PRO A 203 11.23 1.51 1.75
CA PRO A 203 10.74 2.41 0.72
C PRO A 203 11.07 3.88 1.06
N ASP A 204 11.62 4.59 0.08
CA ASP A 204 11.93 6.02 0.15
C ASP A 204 10.98 6.79 -0.76
N THR A 205 10.06 7.55 -0.19
CA THR A 205 9.01 8.26 -0.95
C THR A 205 9.53 9.40 -1.82
N THR A 206 10.79 9.80 -1.63
CA THR A 206 11.45 10.82 -2.48
C THR A 206 12.04 10.25 -3.76
N LYS A 207 12.08 8.92 -3.91
CA LYS A 207 12.64 8.22 -5.07
C LYS A 207 11.56 7.61 -5.97
N LEU A 208 11.94 7.35 -7.21
CA LEU A 208 11.11 6.64 -8.19
C LEU A 208 10.75 5.24 -7.72
N PHE A 209 9.47 4.90 -7.81
CA PHE A 209 8.98 3.55 -7.59
C PHE A 209 8.77 2.78 -8.88
N PHE A 210 9.14 1.51 -8.85
CA PHE A 210 8.89 0.54 -9.90
C PHE A 210 7.98 -0.56 -9.34
N VAL A 211 6.86 -0.78 -10.00
CA VAL A 211 5.88 -1.83 -9.66
C VAL A 211 5.92 -2.86 -10.77
N MET A 212 6.33 -4.08 -10.44
CA MET A 212 6.26 -5.21 -11.36
C MET A 212 5.18 -6.17 -10.87
N THR A 213 4.30 -6.59 -11.76
CA THR A 213 3.19 -7.51 -11.43
C THR A 213 3.11 -8.67 -12.42
N ASP A 214 2.61 -9.79 -11.93
CA ASP A 214 2.36 -11.00 -12.69
C ASP A 214 1.05 -11.64 -12.21
N ALA A 215 0.33 -12.28 -13.13
CA ALA A 215 -0.95 -12.94 -12.84
C ALA A 215 -0.97 -14.37 -13.39
N SER A 216 -1.05 -15.33 -12.50
CA SER A 216 -1.36 -16.73 -12.84
C SER A 216 -2.86 -16.96 -13.04
N LEU A 217 -3.26 -18.19 -13.32
CA LEU A 217 -4.68 -18.58 -13.34
C LEU A 217 -5.38 -18.44 -11.97
N THR A 218 -4.64 -18.52 -10.87
CA THR A 218 -5.21 -18.65 -9.52
C THR A 218 -4.86 -17.53 -8.58
N ALA A 219 -3.79 -16.76 -8.87
CA ALA A 219 -3.27 -15.76 -7.97
C ALA A 219 -2.55 -14.63 -8.73
N SER A 220 -2.51 -13.45 -8.13
CA SER A 220 -1.66 -12.33 -8.52
C SER A 220 -0.40 -12.31 -7.66
N GLY A 221 0.69 -11.81 -8.25
CA GLY A 221 1.93 -11.45 -7.58
C GLY A 221 2.36 -10.05 -7.96
N GLY A 222 3.14 -9.41 -7.08
CA GLY A 222 3.72 -8.12 -7.37
C GLY A 222 4.94 -7.87 -6.50
N VAL A 223 5.83 -7.02 -6.98
CA VAL A 223 6.98 -6.50 -6.23
C VAL A 223 7.08 -5.00 -6.42
N LEU A 224 7.24 -4.30 -5.31
CA LEU A 224 7.59 -2.87 -5.28
C LEU A 224 9.09 -2.76 -5.18
N MET A 225 9.70 -1.98 -6.07
CA MET A 225 11.15 -1.85 -6.18
C MET A 225 11.58 -0.39 -6.26
N GLN A 226 12.83 -0.15 -5.91
CA GLN A 226 13.51 1.13 -6.10
C GLN A 226 14.94 0.89 -6.57
N LYS A 227 15.51 1.88 -7.27
CA LYS A 227 16.93 1.86 -7.66
C LYS A 227 17.80 2.30 -6.51
N ASP A 228 18.94 1.64 -6.37
CA ASP A 228 20.01 2.09 -5.48
C ASP A 228 20.90 3.14 -6.14
N SER A 229 21.97 3.54 -5.44
CA SER A 229 22.97 4.48 -5.95
C SER A 229 23.72 4.00 -7.19
N ASN A 230 23.74 2.69 -7.44
CA ASN A 230 24.38 2.08 -8.61
C ASN A 230 23.42 1.97 -9.80
N GLY A 231 22.12 2.22 -9.58
CA GLY A 231 21.06 2.07 -10.59
C GLY A 231 20.42 0.69 -10.61
N ASP A 232 20.80 -0.22 -9.72
CA ASP A 232 20.24 -1.57 -9.62
C ASP A 232 18.90 -1.55 -8.89
N LEU A 233 17.93 -2.34 -9.41
CA LEU A 233 16.60 -2.48 -8.80
C LEU A 233 16.66 -3.43 -7.59
N HIS A 234 16.17 -2.94 -6.45
CA HIS A 234 16.06 -3.70 -5.23
C HIS A 234 14.60 -3.79 -4.77
N PRO A 235 14.16 -4.96 -4.27
CA PRO A 235 12.81 -5.11 -3.74
C PRO A 235 12.67 -4.35 -2.42
N CYS A 236 11.53 -3.64 -2.30
CA CYS A 236 11.09 -3.02 -1.06
C CYS A 236 10.02 -3.87 -0.36
N THR A 237 9.16 -4.51 -1.12
CA THR A 237 8.12 -5.39 -0.57
C THR A 237 7.48 -6.23 -1.68
N TYR A 238 6.98 -7.41 -1.32
CA TYR A 238 6.22 -8.29 -2.19
C TYR A 238 4.73 -8.28 -1.82
N HIS A 239 3.89 -8.43 -2.82
CA HIS A 239 2.46 -8.66 -2.68
C HIS A 239 2.05 -9.94 -3.40
N SER A 240 1.08 -10.66 -2.85
CA SER A 240 0.41 -11.74 -3.56
C SER A 240 -1.00 -11.94 -3.02
N ALA A 241 -1.95 -12.22 -3.90
CA ALA A 241 -3.33 -12.48 -3.54
C ALA A 241 -3.89 -13.63 -4.37
N THR A 242 -4.72 -14.48 -3.76
CA THR A 242 -5.44 -15.52 -4.49
C THR A 242 -6.68 -14.91 -5.12
N PHE A 243 -6.93 -15.19 -6.40
CA PHE A 243 -8.12 -14.75 -7.08
C PHE A 243 -9.39 -15.42 -6.53
N ALA A 244 -10.45 -14.64 -6.39
CA ALA A 244 -11.78 -15.15 -6.10
C ALA A 244 -12.25 -16.08 -7.25
N PRO A 245 -13.20 -17.02 -7.02
CA PRO A 245 -13.68 -17.91 -8.07
C PRO A 245 -14.18 -17.18 -9.32
N THR A 246 -14.78 -16.01 -9.17
CA THR A 246 -15.24 -15.16 -10.27
C THR A 246 -14.08 -14.49 -11.02
N GLU A 247 -13.00 -14.12 -10.32
CA GLU A 247 -11.83 -13.47 -10.90
C GLU A 247 -10.96 -14.45 -11.71
N ARG A 248 -10.98 -15.74 -11.35
CA ARG A 248 -10.29 -16.80 -12.12
C ARG A 248 -10.83 -16.97 -13.54
N ASN A 249 -12.10 -16.58 -13.74
CA ASN A 249 -12.76 -16.64 -15.05
C ASN A 249 -12.54 -15.37 -15.89
N TYR A 250 -11.71 -14.44 -15.42
CA TYR A 250 -11.36 -13.26 -16.20
C TYR A 250 -10.36 -13.64 -17.31
N ASP A 251 -10.43 -12.92 -18.43
CA ASP A 251 -9.43 -13.02 -19.47
C ASP A 251 -8.03 -12.68 -18.93
N ILE A 252 -6.99 -13.15 -19.60
CA ILE A 252 -5.61 -12.97 -19.16
C ILE A 252 -5.29 -11.48 -18.94
N TYR A 253 -5.73 -10.60 -19.84
CA TYR A 253 -5.50 -9.15 -19.73
C TYR A 253 -6.19 -8.53 -18.52
N ASP A 254 -7.42 -8.97 -18.21
CA ASP A 254 -8.15 -8.53 -17.04
C ASP A 254 -7.50 -9.01 -15.73
N ARG A 255 -6.93 -10.22 -15.71
CA ARG A 255 -6.19 -10.73 -14.55
C ARG A 255 -4.90 -9.97 -14.30
N GLU A 256 -4.16 -9.68 -15.38
CA GLU A 256 -2.94 -8.86 -15.29
C GLU A 256 -3.25 -7.44 -14.79
N LEU A 257 -4.29 -6.80 -15.34
CA LEU A 257 -4.72 -5.50 -14.86
C LEU A 257 -5.20 -5.54 -13.40
N LEU A 258 -5.91 -6.60 -13.01
CA LEU A 258 -6.33 -6.82 -11.64
C LEU A 258 -5.13 -6.97 -10.70
N ALA A 259 -4.04 -7.63 -11.13
CA ALA A 259 -2.81 -7.72 -10.35
C ALA A 259 -2.20 -6.34 -10.11
N VAL A 260 -2.16 -5.48 -11.13
CA VAL A 260 -1.72 -4.07 -10.97
C VAL A 260 -2.63 -3.34 -9.97
N ILE A 261 -3.95 -3.44 -10.11
CA ILE A 261 -4.90 -2.77 -9.21
C ILE A 261 -4.71 -3.24 -7.76
N GLN A 262 -4.52 -4.54 -7.55
CA GLN A 262 -4.29 -5.10 -6.21
C GLN A 262 -2.96 -4.61 -5.62
N ALA A 263 -1.89 -4.58 -6.40
CA ALA A 263 -0.59 -4.08 -6.01
C ALA A 263 -0.64 -2.58 -5.64
N LEU A 264 -1.26 -1.74 -6.48
CA LEU A 264 -1.41 -0.31 -6.21
C LEU A 264 -2.28 -0.04 -4.97
N LYS A 265 -3.31 -0.85 -4.71
CA LYS A 265 -4.12 -0.76 -3.49
C LYS A 265 -3.31 -1.10 -2.24
N GLU A 266 -2.52 -2.18 -2.29
CA GLU A 266 -1.67 -2.62 -1.19
C GLU A 266 -0.64 -1.55 -0.83
N TRP A 267 0.00 -0.96 -1.85
CA TRP A 267 1.07 0.01 -1.66
C TRP A 267 0.62 1.47 -1.76
N ARG A 268 -0.70 1.71 -1.66
CA ARG A 268 -1.27 3.06 -1.78
C ARG A 268 -0.57 4.07 -0.88
N HIS A 269 -0.25 3.68 0.34
CA HIS A 269 0.40 4.53 1.33
C HIS A 269 1.83 4.97 0.95
N TYR A 270 2.49 4.23 0.04
CA TYR A 270 3.78 4.64 -0.52
C TYR A 270 3.63 5.42 -1.83
N LEU A 271 2.61 5.11 -2.63
CA LEU A 271 2.49 5.54 -4.02
C LEU A 271 1.60 6.77 -4.20
N THR A 272 0.79 7.12 -3.20
CA THR A 272 -0.09 8.30 -3.30
C THR A 272 0.67 9.55 -2.89
N GLY A 273 0.71 10.55 -3.78
CA GLY A 273 1.34 11.85 -3.51
C GLY A 273 2.87 11.86 -3.64
N THR A 274 3.46 10.85 -4.28
CA THR A 274 4.89 10.86 -4.62
C THR A 274 5.20 12.00 -5.60
N GLU A 275 6.41 12.58 -5.49
CA GLU A 275 6.87 13.64 -6.40
C GLU A 275 7.17 13.11 -7.81
N HIS A 276 7.33 11.81 -7.97
CA HIS A 276 7.70 11.14 -9.19
C HIS A 276 6.62 10.18 -9.68
N PRO A 277 6.47 9.99 -10.99
CA PRO A 277 5.55 9.00 -11.53
C PRO A 277 5.94 7.58 -11.12
N VAL A 278 4.94 6.74 -10.92
CA VAL A 278 5.12 5.30 -10.61
C VAL A 278 5.30 4.54 -11.93
N THR A 279 6.44 3.88 -12.09
CA THR A 279 6.69 3.04 -13.28
C THR A 279 6.10 1.65 -13.07
N VAL A 280 5.03 1.32 -13.81
CA VAL A 280 4.44 -0.03 -13.79
C VAL A 280 5.02 -0.85 -14.94
N ILE A 281 5.65 -1.97 -14.60
CA ILE A 281 6.32 -2.88 -15.54
C ILE A 281 5.41 -4.10 -15.76
N MET A 282 5.05 -4.35 -17.01
CA MET A 282 4.20 -5.48 -17.43
C MET A 282 4.84 -6.24 -18.58
N ASP A 283 4.32 -7.45 -18.88
CA ASP A 283 4.69 -8.16 -20.10
C ASP A 283 4.34 -7.32 -21.35
N HIS A 284 5.22 -7.36 -22.34
CA HIS A 284 5.15 -6.58 -23.58
C HIS A 284 3.81 -6.78 -24.34
N LYS A 285 3.28 -7.99 -24.36
CA LYS A 285 2.01 -8.30 -25.04
C LYS A 285 0.81 -7.57 -24.39
N ASN A 286 0.80 -7.51 -23.09
CA ASN A 286 -0.27 -6.88 -22.30
C ASN A 286 -0.24 -5.36 -22.43
N LEU A 287 0.93 -4.74 -22.51
CA LEU A 287 1.06 -3.29 -22.72
C LEU A 287 0.52 -2.86 -24.09
N GLY A 288 0.74 -3.66 -25.14
CA GLY A 288 0.17 -3.43 -26.48
C GLY A 288 -1.36 -3.38 -26.44
N TYR A 289 -1.96 -4.28 -25.64
CA TYR A 289 -3.42 -4.33 -25.43
C TYR A 289 -3.95 -3.04 -24.78
N PHE A 290 -3.31 -2.53 -23.75
CA PHE A 290 -3.77 -1.32 -23.04
C PHE A 290 -3.53 -0.01 -23.79
N LYS A 291 -2.67 -0.01 -24.82
CA LYS A 291 -2.40 1.16 -25.66
C LYS A 291 -3.38 1.33 -26.83
N GLN A 292 -4.29 0.39 -27.03
CA GLN A 292 -5.25 0.43 -28.13
C GLN A 292 -6.66 0.80 -27.64
N PRO A 293 -7.53 1.49 -28.45
CA PRO A 293 -8.88 1.88 -28.07
C PRO A 293 -9.82 0.69 -27.90
N GLN A 294 -10.53 0.60 -26.76
CA GLN A 294 -11.44 -0.51 -26.43
C GLN A 294 -12.80 -0.01 -25.92
N ASN A 295 -13.82 -0.82 -26.15
CA ASN A 295 -15.08 -0.70 -25.43
C ASN A 295 -14.91 -1.28 -24.03
N LEU A 296 -14.65 -0.44 -23.04
CA LEU A 296 -14.45 -0.88 -21.67
C LEU A 296 -15.74 -1.46 -21.08
N SER A 297 -15.65 -2.62 -20.46
CA SER A 297 -16.69 -3.12 -19.57
C SER A 297 -16.84 -2.20 -18.35
N CYS A 298 -18.02 -2.23 -17.68
CA CYS A 298 -18.24 -1.44 -16.45
C CYS A 298 -17.19 -1.72 -15.36
N ARG A 299 -16.61 -2.91 -15.34
CA ARG A 299 -15.52 -3.28 -14.43
C ARG A 299 -14.22 -2.59 -14.79
N GLN A 300 -13.82 -2.67 -16.07
CA GLN A 300 -12.61 -2.04 -16.58
C GLN A 300 -12.67 -0.52 -16.46
N ALA A 301 -13.85 0.08 -16.69
CA ALA A 301 -14.05 1.51 -16.47
C ALA A 301 -13.81 1.93 -15.00
N ARG A 302 -14.26 1.13 -14.02
CA ARG A 302 -13.98 1.38 -12.60
C ARG A 302 -12.49 1.23 -12.26
N TRP A 303 -11.82 0.23 -12.82
CA TRP A 303 -10.38 0.07 -12.65
C TRP A 303 -9.61 1.23 -13.26
N TRP A 304 -10.05 1.68 -14.41
CA TRP A 304 -9.45 2.83 -15.07
C TRP A 304 -9.56 4.10 -14.23
N LEU A 305 -10.72 4.37 -13.63
CA LEU A 305 -10.92 5.49 -12.70
C LEU A 305 -9.98 5.40 -11.49
N PHE A 306 -9.77 4.20 -10.96
CA PHE A 306 -8.83 3.99 -9.87
C PHE A 306 -7.38 4.28 -10.29
N LEU A 307 -6.97 3.87 -11.50
CA LEU A 307 -5.63 4.13 -12.01
C LEU A 307 -5.34 5.63 -12.19
N GLN A 308 -6.36 6.45 -12.43
CA GLN A 308 -6.22 7.91 -12.54
C GLN A 308 -5.87 8.60 -11.21
N GLU A 309 -5.94 7.90 -10.07
CA GLU A 309 -5.47 8.42 -8.78
C GLU A 309 -3.94 8.51 -8.71
N TYR A 310 -3.24 7.86 -9.66
CA TYR A 310 -1.78 7.75 -9.69
C TYR A 310 -1.22 8.33 -10.98
N ASP A 311 -0.05 8.94 -10.90
CA ASP A 311 0.75 9.28 -12.08
C ASP A 311 1.53 8.04 -12.52
N ILE A 312 1.00 7.28 -13.49
CA ILE A 312 1.54 5.99 -13.92
C ILE A 312 2.28 6.15 -15.24
N GLN A 313 3.53 5.73 -15.26
CA GLN A 313 4.30 5.47 -16.48
C GLN A 313 4.32 3.96 -16.76
N TRP A 314 3.80 3.57 -17.93
CA TRP A 314 3.82 2.18 -18.37
C TRP A 314 5.15 1.85 -19.00
N GLY A 315 5.93 0.99 -18.35
CA GLY A 315 7.23 0.50 -18.83
C GLY A 315 7.11 -0.88 -19.48
N VAL A 316 7.90 -1.10 -20.55
CA VAL A 316 8.15 -2.43 -21.12
C VAL A 316 9.56 -2.81 -20.76
N GLU A 317 9.73 -3.92 -20.11
CA GLU A 317 11.05 -4.43 -19.86
C GLU A 317 11.54 -5.30 -21.02
N ARG A 318 12.58 -4.82 -21.71
CA ARG A 318 13.41 -5.67 -22.55
C ARG A 318 14.64 -6.06 -21.75
N GLY A 319 14.64 -7.29 -21.21
CA GLY A 319 15.87 -7.96 -20.81
C GLY A 319 16.44 -7.64 -19.43
N ILE A 320 15.65 -7.22 -18.43
CA ILE A 320 16.08 -7.42 -17.05
C ILE A 320 15.98 -8.92 -16.79
N ASN A 321 17.11 -9.55 -16.48
CA ASN A 321 17.14 -10.91 -15.99
C ASN A 321 16.17 -10.96 -14.78
N MET A 322 14.95 -11.41 -15.04
CA MET A 322 14.05 -11.80 -13.99
C MET A 322 14.77 -12.92 -13.23
N GLY A 323 15.41 -12.57 -12.13
CA GLY A 323 15.95 -13.54 -11.21
C GLY A 323 14.88 -14.58 -10.84
N PRO A 324 14.73 -15.02 -9.65
CA PRO A 324 13.87 -16.15 -9.25
C PRO A 324 12.40 -16.13 -9.70
N THR A 325 11.86 -14.98 -10.18
CA THR A 325 10.45 -14.85 -10.61
C THR A 325 10.13 -15.52 -11.95
N ASP A 326 11.02 -15.47 -12.93
CA ASP A 326 10.77 -16.05 -14.28
C ASP A 326 10.93 -17.58 -14.34
N ALA A 327 11.71 -18.15 -13.45
CA ALA A 327 11.95 -19.60 -13.41
C ALA A 327 10.76 -20.41 -12.84
N LEU A 328 9.82 -19.77 -12.14
CA LEU A 328 8.71 -20.45 -11.45
C LEU A 328 7.36 -20.32 -12.19
N SER A 329 7.18 -19.32 -13.06
CA SER A 329 5.94 -19.13 -13.82
C SER A 329 5.81 -20.04 -15.05
N ARG A 330 6.92 -20.59 -15.56
CA ARG A 330 6.94 -21.37 -16.83
C ARG A 330 6.78 -22.89 -16.70
N LYS A 331 6.55 -23.42 -15.50
CA LYS A 331 6.61 -24.88 -15.30
C LYS A 331 5.30 -25.64 -15.46
N ASP A 332 4.14 -24.98 -15.60
CA ASP A 332 2.84 -25.67 -15.64
C ASP A 332 1.90 -25.22 -16.80
N ASP A 333 2.38 -24.53 -17.83
CA ASP A 333 1.59 -24.26 -19.02
C ASP A 333 1.68 -25.43 -20.02
N ILE A 334 0.86 -26.43 -19.77
CA ILE A 334 0.45 -27.40 -20.80
C ILE A 334 -0.47 -26.66 -21.76
N GLU A 335 -0.10 -26.69 -23.03
CA GLU A 335 -0.74 -26.14 -24.19
C GLU A 335 -2.28 -26.19 -24.11
N THR A 336 -2.92 -25.04 -24.14
CA THR A 336 -4.30 -24.91 -24.61
C THR A 336 -4.35 -23.91 -25.75
N SER A 337 -4.79 -24.47 -26.85
CA SER A 337 -5.10 -23.93 -28.17
C SER A 337 -5.32 -22.42 -28.29
N ASP A 338 -4.67 -21.90 -29.35
CA ASP A 338 -4.94 -20.67 -30.10
C ASP A 338 -6.43 -20.28 -30.14
N ASP A 339 -6.77 -19.19 -29.50
CA ASP A 339 -7.91 -18.36 -29.89
C ASP A 339 -7.43 -16.89 -29.95
N ASN A 340 -6.64 -16.61 -31.00
CA ASN A 340 -6.16 -15.28 -31.38
C ASN A 340 -7.32 -14.53 -32.06
N ARG A 341 -8.21 -13.91 -31.29
CA ARG A 341 -9.04 -12.83 -31.80
C ARG A 341 -8.51 -11.50 -31.28
N GLU A 342 -7.82 -10.80 -32.18
CA GLU A 342 -7.42 -9.41 -31.96
C GLU A 342 -8.67 -8.54 -31.78
N ILE A 343 -8.84 -8.00 -30.57
CA ILE A 343 -9.85 -6.97 -30.27
C ILE A 343 -9.11 -5.66 -30.03
N THR A 344 -9.26 -4.71 -30.92
CA THR A 344 -8.58 -3.41 -30.93
C THR A 344 -9.24 -2.41 -29.96
N LEU A 345 -8.44 -1.74 -29.13
CA LEU A 345 -8.90 -0.81 -28.08
C LEU A 345 -8.08 0.48 -28.04
N LEU A 346 -8.63 1.59 -28.41
CA LEU A 346 -8.19 2.99 -28.34
C LEU A 346 -7.18 3.48 -29.39
N LYS A 347 -7.67 4.20 -30.42
CA LYS A 347 -6.87 5.09 -31.27
C LYS A 347 -6.81 6.46 -30.61
N GLY A 348 -5.64 6.90 -30.18
CA GLY A 348 -5.36 8.27 -29.77
C GLY A 348 -3.97 8.65 -30.21
N LYS A 349 -3.88 9.75 -30.92
CA LYS A 349 -2.62 10.48 -31.08
C LYS A 349 -2.19 10.97 -29.70
N ASP A 350 -0.91 10.90 -29.45
CA ASP A 350 -0.17 11.48 -28.33
C ASP A 350 -0.94 12.39 -27.36
N GLN A 351 -0.91 11.98 -26.08
CA GLN A 351 -0.91 12.79 -24.87
C GLN A 351 -2.20 13.13 -24.13
N TYR A 352 -3.44 12.84 -24.56
CA TYR A 352 -4.60 13.23 -23.71
C TYR A 352 -5.63 12.12 -23.58
N PHE A 353 -5.77 11.58 -22.36
CA PHE A 353 -6.86 10.68 -22.02
C PHE A 353 -8.09 11.52 -21.58
N HIS A 354 -9.07 11.67 -22.47
CA HIS A 354 -10.35 12.25 -22.10
C HIS A 354 -11.22 11.24 -21.32
N ILE A 355 -11.64 11.63 -20.11
CA ILE A 355 -12.62 10.90 -19.31
C ILE A 355 -13.99 10.98 -20.02
N GLN A 356 -14.40 9.96 -20.75
CA GLN A 356 -15.78 9.82 -21.27
C GLN A 356 -16.74 9.11 -20.30
N ALA A 357 -16.37 8.94 -19.03
CA ALA A 357 -17.25 8.33 -18.01
C ALA A 357 -17.92 9.35 -17.08
N ILE A 358 -17.81 10.65 -17.35
CA ILE A 358 -18.65 11.65 -16.70
C ILE A 358 -20.06 11.49 -17.29
N ASN A 359 -21.07 11.35 -16.41
CA ASN A 359 -22.47 11.40 -16.77
C ASN A 359 -22.67 12.45 -17.88
N ILE A 360 -23.20 12.05 -19.04
CA ILE A 360 -23.35 12.89 -20.24
C ILE A 360 -24.01 14.25 -19.90
N ALA A 361 -24.92 14.25 -18.93
CA ALA A 361 -25.56 15.47 -18.42
C ALA A 361 -24.56 16.39 -17.71
N LEU A 362 -23.63 15.85 -16.93
CA LEU A 362 -22.60 16.61 -16.21
C LEU A 362 -21.54 17.14 -17.17
N ALA A 363 -21.12 16.36 -18.15
CA ALA A 363 -20.21 16.81 -19.21
C ALA A 363 -20.81 17.96 -20.04
N LYS A 364 -22.08 17.85 -20.41
CA LYS A 364 -22.81 18.93 -21.08
C LYS A 364 -22.90 20.18 -20.19
N LYS A 365 -23.14 20.02 -18.89
CA LYS A 365 -23.23 21.15 -17.94
C LYS A 365 -21.86 21.82 -17.77
N ILE A 366 -20.76 21.06 -17.68
CA ILE A 366 -19.40 21.62 -17.65
C ILE A 366 -19.14 22.44 -18.92
N SER A 367 -19.42 21.88 -20.10
CA SER A 367 -19.20 22.53 -21.37
C SER A 367 -20.09 23.80 -21.56
N SER A 368 -21.36 23.77 -21.13
CA SER A 368 -22.24 24.95 -21.21
C SER A 368 -21.87 26.04 -20.19
N SER A 369 -21.41 25.67 -19.01
CA SER A 369 -21.01 26.63 -17.97
C SER A 369 -19.62 27.24 -18.23
N THR A 370 -18.85 26.72 -19.17
CA THR A 370 -17.52 27.24 -19.54
C THR A 370 -17.59 28.66 -20.08
N ALA A 371 -18.63 29.00 -20.85
CA ALA A 371 -18.81 30.32 -21.42
C ALA A 371 -19.23 31.39 -20.40
N GLU A 372 -19.81 30.99 -19.26
CA GLU A 372 -20.34 31.88 -18.23
C GLU A 372 -19.41 32.07 -17.04
N ASP A 373 -18.33 31.26 -16.95
CA ASP A 373 -17.42 31.32 -15.82
C ASP A 373 -16.42 32.48 -15.97
N PRO A 374 -16.40 33.43 -15.00
CA PRO A 374 -15.54 34.63 -15.07
C PRO A 374 -14.03 34.27 -14.97
N VAL A 375 -13.67 33.11 -14.42
CA VAL A 375 -12.29 32.64 -14.32
C VAL A 375 -11.81 32.19 -15.70
N ILE A 376 -12.66 31.47 -16.43
CA ILE A 376 -12.34 31.00 -17.79
C ILE A 376 -12.22 32.18 -18.75
N SER A 377 -13.15 33.17 -18.66
CA SER A 377 -13.09 34.37 -19.49
C SER A 377 -11.78 35.16 -19.27
N LYS A 378 -11.34 35.29 -18.02
CA LYS A 378 -10.06 35.93 -17.67
C LYS A 378 -8.85 35.11 -18.15
N ALA A 379 -8.90 33.76 -18.03
CA ALA A 379 -7.88 32.88 -18.53
C ALA A 379 -7.68 33.03 -20.03
N LEU A 380 -8.76 32.95 -20.79
CA LEU A 380 -8.72 33.12 -22.25
C LEU A 380 -8.18 34.49 -22.64
N ALA A 381 -8.64 35.56 -21.96
CA ALA A 381 -8.12 36.91 -22.22
C ALA A 381 -6.61 37.00 -21.95
N ALA A 382 -6.10 36.40 -20.88
CA ALA A 382 -4.65 36.37 -20.56
C ALA A 382 -3.84 35.50 -21.51
N MET A 383 -4.38 34.36 -21.97
CA MET A 383 -3.71 33.47 -22.91
C MET A 383 -3.54 34.07 -24.32
N TYR A 384 -4.49 34.92 -24.74
CA TYR A 384 -4.49 35.57 -26.05
C TYR A 384 -3.99 37.04 -26.01
N SER A 385 -3.59 37.56 -24.85
CA SER A 385 -3.01 38.90 -24.72
C SER A 385 -1.47 38.83 -24.82
N ASP A 386 -0.87 39.87 -25.42
CA ASP A 386 0.57 40.05 -25.48
C ASP A 386 1.21 40.28 -24.09
N ASN A 387 0.41 40.59 -23.08
CA ASN A 387 0.84 40.85 -21.71
C ASN A 387 0.69 39.59 -20.86
N LYS A 388 1.80 38.86 -20.64
CA LYS A 388 1.88 37.58 -19.90
C LYS A 388 1.81 37.75 -18.39
N GLU A 389 1.02 38.68 -17.85
CA GLU A 389 0.83 38.80 -16.41
C GLU A 389 0.00 37.63 -15.85
N PRO A 390 0.41 37.02 -14.70
CA PRO A 390 -0.34 35.94 -14.08
C PRO A 390 -1.69 36.47 -13.58
N TRP A 391 -2.77 35.91 -14.11
CA TRP A 391 -4.16 36.28 -13.74
C TRP A 391 -4.67 35.53 -12.50
N ILE A 392 -3.95 34.49 -12.05
CA ILE A 392 -4.08 33.85 -10.74
C ILE A 392 -2.72 33.93 -10.03
N PRO A 393 -2.67 34.35 -8.75
CA PRO A 393 -1.43 34.35 -7.97
C PRO A 393 -0.73 32.99 -8.01
N HIS A 394 0.60 32.98 -8.20
CA HIS A 394 1.44 31.78 -8.27
C HIS A 394 1.23 30.85 -9.48
N THR A 395 0.64 31.33 -10.59
CA THR A 395 0.51 30.57 -11.83
C THR A 395 1.15 31.35 -13.00
N THR A 396 1.57 30.63 -14.05
CA THR A 396 2.06 31.21 -15.30
C THR A 396 1.08 30.90 -16.44
N ALA A 397 1.09 31.66 -17.50
CA ALA A 397 0.24 31.41 -18.67
C ALA A 397 0.53 30.02 -19.31
N ALA A 398 1.76 29.52 -19.15
CA ALA A 398 2.17 28.20 -19.64
C ALA A 398 1.57 27.02 -18.84
N ASP A 399 1.08 27.27 -17.64
CA ASP A 399 0.41 26.25 -16.80
C ASP A 399 -1.03 25.96 -17.24
N TRP A 400 -1.58 26.76 -18.18
CA TRP A 400 -2.97 26.68 -18.61
C TRP A 400 -3.10 26.34 -20.08
N GLU A 401 -4.03 25.47 -20.41
CA GLU A 401 -4.33 25.03 -21.76
C GLU A 401 -5.85 25.07 -21.99
N PHE A 402 -6.28 25.51 -23.18
CA PHE A 402 -7.69 25.50 -23.59
C PHE A 402 -7.88 24.58 -24.78
N ILE A 403 -8.54 23.44 -24.56
CA ILE A 403 -8.71 22.37 -25.53
C ILE A 403 -10.17 21.94 -25.54
N ASP A 404 -10.78 21.79 -26.72
CA ASP A 404 -12.15 21.32 -26.90
C ASP A 404 -13.17 22.01 -25.98
N ASN A 405 -13.12 23.34 -25.95
CA ASN A 405 -14.00 24.18 -25.12
C ASN A 405 -13.91 23.92 -23.61
N SER A 406 -12.76 23.44 -23.14
CA SER A 406 -12.48 23.16 -21.72
C SER A 406 -11.13 23.75 -21.33
N LEU A 407 -11.03 24.30 -20.12
CA LEU A 407 -9.82 24.88 -19.56
C LEU A 407 -9.09 23.84 -18.71
N TYR A 408 -7.78 23.72 -18.87
CA TYR A 408 -6.93 22.81 -18.10
C TYR A 408 -5.85 23.61 -17.39
N PHE A 409 -5.54 23.21 -16.15
CA PHE A 409 -4.41 23.69 -15.36
C PHE A 409 -3.44 22.53 -15.10
N LYS A 410 -2.21 22.63 -15.60
CA LYS A 410 -1.20 21.55 -15.51
C LYS A 410 -1.82 20.18 -15.86
N HIS A 411 -2.46 20.12 -17.03
CA HIS A 411 -3.15 18.95 -17.58
C HIS A 411 -4.35 18.44 -16.77
N ARG A 412 -4.86 19.21 -15.77
CA ARG A 412 -6.08 18.88 -15.01
C ARG A 412 -7.24 19.75 -15.47
N LEU A 413 -8.39 19.12 -15.75
CA LEU A 413 -9.59 19.83 -16.16
C LEU A 413 -10.04 20.80 -15.06
N TYR A 414 -10.16 22.09 -15.41
CA TYR A 414 -10.78 23.08 -14.56
C TYR A 414 -12.31 22.92 -14.62
N ILE A 415 -12.94 22.82 -13.46
CA ILE A 415 -14.39 22.67 -13.34
C ILE A 415 -15.01 24.05 -13.06
N PRO A 416 -15.88 24.57 -13.96
CA PRO A 416 -16.60 25.80 -13.74
C PRO A 416 -17.44 25.79 -12.46
N GLU A 417 -17.50 26.90 -11.76
CA GLU A 417 -18.17 27.00 -10.46
C GLU A 417 -19.61 26.44 -10.44
N PRO A 418 -20.48 26.70 -11.45
CA PRO A 418 -21.83 26.14 -11.48
C PRO A 418 -21.89 24.60 -11.58
N ALA A 419 -20.82 23.94 -12.05
CA ALA A 419 -20.77 22.49 -12.22
C ALA A 419 -20.11 21.77 -11.02
N ARG A 420 -19.43 22.50 -10.12
CA ARG A 420 -18.69 21.90 -8.98
C ARG A 420 -19.59 21.15 -8.01
N HIS A 421 -20.72 21.74 -7.65
CA HIS A 421 -21.65 21.11 -6.70
C HIS A 421 -22.20 19.78 -7.24
N ASP A 422 -22.58 19.71 -8.51
CA ASP A 422 -23.12 18.51 -9.13
C ASP A 422 -22.02 17.44 -9.31
N LEU A 423 -20.78 17.85 -9.61
CA LEU A 423 -19.64 16.95 -9.68
C LEU A 423 -19.37 16.35 -8.31
N VAL A 424 -19.24 17.17 -7.25
CA VAL A 424 -19.02 16.70 -5.88
C VAL A 424 -20.14 15.76 -5.45
N LYS A 425 -21.40 16.12 -5.72
CA LYS A 425 -22.56 15.28 -5.41
C LYS A 425 -22.50 13.94 -6.18
N SER A 426 -22.20 13.95 -7.46
CA SER A 426 -22.10 12.72 -8.26
C SER A 426 -20.98 11.80 -7.80
N LEU A 427 -19.86 12.34 -7.33
CA LEU A 427 -18.75 11.59 -6.75
C LEU A 427 -19.08 11.07 -5.35
N HIS A 428 -19.76 11.89 -4.54
CA HIS A 428 -20.16 11.56 -3.18
C HIS A 428 -21.26 10.48 -3.15
N ASP A 429 -22.30 10.62 -3.99
CA ASP A 429 -23.45 9.72 -4.05
C ASP A 429 -23.16 8.47 -4.90
N SER A 430 -21.95 8.36 -5.48
CA SER A 430 -21.55 7.16 -6.22
C SER A 430 -21.37 5.96 -5.28
N PRO A 431 -21.69 4.72 -5.70
CA PRO A 431 -21.47 3.51 -4.88
C PRO A 431 -20.01 3.31 -4.45
N THR A 432 -19.07 3.99 -5.09
CA THR A 432 -17.64 3.96 -4.79
C THR A 432 -17.19 5.12 -3.90
N GLY A 433 -17.96 6.21 -3.82
CA GLY A 433 -17.71 7.39 -3.00
C GLY A 433 -18.39 7.36 -1.63
N GLY A 434 -19.20 6.33 -1.37
CA GLY A 434 -19.93 6.17 -0.11
C GLY A 434 -19.00 6.19 1.10
N HIS A 435 -19.39 6.96 2.12
CA HIS A 435 -18.74 7.04 3.41
C HIS A 435 -18.32 5.64 3.89
N LYS A 436 -17.04 5.32 3.83
CA LYS A 436 -16.48 4.32 4.72
C LYS A 436 -16.54 4.98 6.09
N GLY A 437 -17.65 4.74 6.81
CA GLY A 437 -17.75 5.08 8.20
C GLY A 437 -16.54 4.49 8.91
N PHE A 438 -15.96 5.24 9.81
CA PHE A 438 -15.02 4.73 10.77
C PHE A 438 -15.74 3.63 11.57
N PHE A 439 -15.40 2.37 11.30
CA PHE A 439 -15.66 1.23 12.17
C PHE A 439 -14.33 0.59 12.53
#